data_f8aa99222c9209988b4d586c06b00eea
#
_entry.id   f8aa99222c9209988b4d586c06b00eea
#
_cell.length_a   1.000
_cell.length_b   1.000
_cell.length_c   1.000
_cell.angle_alpha   90.00
_cell.angle_beta   90.00
_cell.angle_gamma   90.00
#
_symmetry.space_group_name_H-M   'P 1'
#
loop_
_entity.id
_entity.type
_entity.pdbx_description
1 polymer ?
#
loop_
_entity_poly.entity_id
_entity_poly.type
_entity_poly.pdbx_seq_one_letter_code
_entity_poly.pdbx_strand_id
1 'polypeptide(L)'
;MNQFKTNNNQTFEEIKHIDENGIEFWYARDLQKVLDYKEWRKFDGVIEKAKKACENSNINSSDHFVGSDKMVVIGSGAKRTQIDYKLTRYACYLIAQNGDSRKRVVALAQTYFAIQTRKQEISEKEYCLLTEEEKRWNYARRFTYT
;
A
#
# COMPACT_ATOMS: atom_id res chain seq x y z
N MET A 1 16.05 3.98 -10.60
CA MET A 1 15.13 2.89 -10.25
C MET A 1 14.15 3.37 -9.19
N ASN A 2 12.91 3.34 -9.50
CA ASN A 2 11.91 4.01 -8.68
C ASN A 2 10.85 3.06 -8.14
N GLN A 3 10.99 1.77 -8.40
CA GLN A 3 10.01 0.79 -8.00
C GLN A 3 10.70 -0.41 -7.40
N PHE A 4 10.05 -1.02 -6.41
CA PHE A 4 10.54 -2.24 -5.84
C PHE A 4 10.10 -3.43 -6.69
N LYS A 5 10.97 -4.43 -6.80
CA LYS A 5 10.75 -5.60 -7.64
C LYS A 5 10.79 -6.88 -6.83
N THR A 6 10.03 -7.85 -7.29
CA THR A 6 10.06 -9.21 -6.73
C THR A 6 11.11 -10.05 -7.46
N ASN A 7 11.28 -11.28 -6.98
CA ASN A 7 12.10 -12.27 -7.67
C ASN A 7 11.56 -12.61 -9.06
N ASN A 8 10.30 -12.30 -9.33
CA ASN A 8 9.65 -12.52 -10.63
C ASN A 8 9.78 -11.31 -11.54
N ASN A 9 10.57 -10.31 -11.14
CA ASN A 9 10.78 -9.07 -11.89
C ASN A 9 9.51 -8.25 -12.11
N GLN A 10 8.44 -8.54 -11.36
CA GLN A 10 7.25 -7.72 -11.40
C GLN A 10 7.37 -6.58 -10.40
N THR A 11 6.89 -5.41 -10.79
CA THR A 11 6.91 -4.25 -9.92
C THR A 11 5.51 -3.96 -9.42
N PHE A 12 5.45 -3.12 -8.41
CA PHE A 12 4.19 -2.65 -7.85
C PHE A 12 3.30 -2.02 -8.94
N GLU A 13 3.88 -1.18 -9.80
CA GLU A 13 3.08 -0.50 -10.83
C GLU A 13 2.60 -1.48 -11.93
N GLU A 14 3.36 -2.53 -12.19
CA GLU A 14 3.00 -3.49 -13.24
C GLU A 14 1.78 -4.35 -12.86
N ILE A 15 1.52 -4.55 -11.57
CA ILE A 15 0.37 -5.35 -11.13
C ILE A 15 -0.87 -4.49 -10.90
N LYS A 16 -0.80 -3.21 -11.18
CA LYS A 16 -1.92 -2.30 -11.01
C LYS A 16 -3.03 -2.60 -12.01
N HIS A 17 -4.26 -2.49 -11.55
CA HIS A 17 -5.46 -2.60 -12.38
C HIS A 17 -6.18 -1.26 -12.39
N ILE A 18 -6.94 -1.03 -13.44
CA ILE A 18 -7.80 0.15 -13.57
C ILE A 18 -9.22 -0.36 -13.74
N ASP A 19 -10.15 0.15 -12.93
CA ASP A 19 -11.54 -0.27 -13.05
C ASP A 19 -12.26 0.51 -14.16
N GLU A 20 -13.54 0.22 -14.35
CA GLU A 20 -14.35 0.82 -15.40
C GLU A 20 -14.52 2.34 -15.24
N ASN A 21 -14.30 2.85 -14.03
CA ASN A 21 -14.38 4.29 -13.73
C ASN A 21 -13.02 4.98 -13.81
N GLY A 22 -11.98 4.26 -14.23
CA GLY A 22 -10.65 4.80 -14.32
C GLY A 22 -9.89 4.86 -13.01
N ILE A 23 -10.38 4.18 -11.98
CA ILE A 23 -9.78 4.20 -10.65
C ILE A 23 -8.80 3.03 -10.52
N GLU A 24 -7.58 3.34 -10.08
CA GLU A 24 -6.56 2.31 -9.89
C GLU A 24 -6.81 1.49 -8.63
N PHE A 25 -6.45 0.22 -8.70
CA PHE A 25 -6.50 -0.67 -7.54
C PHE A 25 -5.54 -1.84 -7.73
N TRP A 26 -5.27 -2.52 -6.63
CA TRP A 26 -4.41 -3.71 -6.60
C TRP A 26 -5.14 -4.85 -5.93
N TYR A 27 -4.97 -6.07 -6.44
CA TYR A 27 -5.43 -7.24 -5.73
C TYR A 27 -4.41 -7.63 -4.66
N ALA A 28 -4.89 -7.95 -3.48
CA ALA A 28 -4.01 -8.33 -2.37
C ALA A 28 -3.18 -9.58 -2.71
N ARG A 29 -3.76 -10.52 -3.44
CA ARG A 29 -3.03 -11.74 -3.84
C ARG A 29 -1.83 -11.43 -4.74
N ASP A 30 -1.96 -10.42 -5.60
CA ASP A 30 -0.85 -9.98 -6.44
C ASP A 30 0.21 -9.26 -5.60
N LEU A 31 -0.23 -8.41 -4.68
CA LEU A 31 0.69 -7.69 -3.80
C LEU A 31 1.45 -8.66 -2.89
N GLN A 32 0.79 -9.73 -2.46
CA GLN A 32 1.43 -10.78 -1.68
C GLN A 32 2.71 -11.27 -2.36
N LYS A 33 2.63 -11.52 -3.65
CA LYS A 33 3.77 -12.01 -4.43
C LYS A 33 4.84 -10.94 -4.59
N VAL A 34 4.44 -9.70 -4.82
CA VAL A 34 5.38 -8.57 -4.96
C VAL A 34 6.16 -8.37 -3.68
N LEU A 35 5.52 -8.53 -2.52
CA LEU A 35 6.18 -8.36 -1.23
C LEU A 35 6.81 -9.64 -0.70
N ASP A 36 6.85 -10.69 -1.54
CA ASP A 36 7.53 -11.96 -1.25
C ASP A 36 6.97 -12.70 -0.03
N TYR A 37 5.66 -12.68 0.12
CA TYR A 37 4.97 -13.49 1.13
C TYR A 37 4.50 -14.78 0.50
N LYS A 38 5.01 -15.89 0.96
CA LYS A 38 4.68 -17.20 0.40
C LYS A 38 3.37 -17.75 0.93
N GLU A 39 3.02 -17.41 2.17
CA GLU A 39 1.81 -17.90 2.81
C GLU A 39 0.79 -16.78 2.95
N TRP A 40 -0.41 -17.01 2.42
CA TRP A 40 -1.49 -16.04 2.50
C TRP A 40 -1.82 -15.67 3.95
N ARG A 41 -1.84 -16.66 4.84
CA ARG A 41 -2.19 -16.41 6.24
C ARG A 41 -1.27 -15.37 6.88
N LYS A 42 0.03 -15.42 6.58
CA LYS A 42 0.97 -14.45 7.10
C LYS A 42 0.76 -13.08 6.50
N PHE A 43 0.49 -13.03 5.20
CA PHE A 43 0.22 -11.78 4.52
C PHE A 43 -1.09 -11.17 5.00
N ASP A 44 -2.11 -12.00 5.18
CA ASP A 44 -3.40 -11.53 5.71
C ASP A 44 -3.25 -10.92 7.09
N GLY A 45 -2.34 -11.45 7.92
CA GLY A 45 -2.00 -10.84 9.19
C GLY A 45 -1.45 -9.43 9.06
N VAL A 46 -0.63 -9.20 8.03
CA VAL A 46 -0.10 -7.86 7.73
C VAL A 46 -1.22 -6.94 7.27
N ILE A 47 -2.13 -7.46 6.45
CA ILE A 47 -3.30 -6.70 6.00
C ILE A 47 -4.14 -6.26 7.21
N GLU A 48 -4.33 -7.14 8.17
CA GLU A 48 -5.11 -6.80 9.37
C GLU A 48 -4.43 -5.69 10.20
N LYS A 49 -3.11 -5.72 10.29
CA LYS A 49 -2.36 -4.64 10.95
C LYS A 49 -2.54 -3.31 10.22
N ALA A 50 -2.49 -3.35 8.89
CA ALA A 50 -2.68 -2.15 8.08
C ALA A 50 -4.09 -1.59 8.24
N LYS A 51 -5.10 -2.45 8.27
CA LYS A 51 -6.48 -2.03 8.53
C LYS A 51 -6.60 -1.35 9.88
N LYS A 52 -5.98 -1.92 10.89
CA LYS A 52 -6.00 -1.36 12.24
C LYS A 52 -5.37 0.03 12.26
N ALA A 53 -4.23 0.20 11.60
CA ALA A 53 -3.58 1.51 11.49
C ALA A 53 -4.49 2.52 10.80
N CYS A 54 -5.17 2.08 9.76
CA CYS A 54 -6.12 2.91 9.02
C CYS A 54 -7.25 3.38 9.94
N GLU A 55 -7.88 2.44 10.65
CA GLU A 55 -8.99 2.73 11.53
C GLU A 55 -8.60 3.64 12.70
N ASN A 56 -7.43 3.38 13.27
CA ASN A 56 -6.93 4.20 14.38
C ASN A 56 -6.52 5.61 13.93
N SER A 57 -6.40 5.82 12.63
CA SER A 57 -6.15 7.14 12.05
C SER A 57 -7.44 7.85 11.66
N ASN A 58 -8.59 7.29 12.04
CA ASN A 58 -9.92 7.82 11.71
C ASN A 58 -10.20 7.82 10.20
N ILE A 59 -9.63 6.87 9.48
CA ILE A 59 -9.89 6.65 8.07
C ILE A 59 -10.68 5.36 7.93
N ASN A 60 -11.73 5.38 7.13
CA ASN A 60 -12.58 4.21 6.96
C ASN A 60 -11.86 3.13 6.16
N SER A 61 -11.51 2.02 6.81
CA SER A 61 -10.76 0.94 6.17
C SER A 61 -11.55 0.28 5.03
N SER A 62 -12.87 0.29 5.09
CA SER A 62 -13.68 -0.33 4.02
C SER A 62 -13.59 0.42 2.70
N ASP A 63 -13.13 1.66 2.70
CA ASP A 63 -12.91 2.42 1.47
C ASP A 63 -11.58 2.04 0.80
N HIS A 64 -10.68 1.44 1.54
CA HIS A 64 -9.32 1.14 1.06
C HIS A 64 -9.02 -0.35 0.95
N PHE A 65 -9.77 -1.18 1.68
CA PHE A 65 -9.60 -2.63 1.71
C PHE A 65 -10.95 -3.27 1.40
N VAL A 66 -11.26 -3.37 0.11
CA VAL A 66 -12.58 -3.86 -0.32
C VAL A 66 -12.50 -5.36 -0.57
N GLY A 67 -13.36 -6.13 0.09
CA GLY A 67 -13.41 -7.57 -0.11
C GLY A 67 -13.70 -7.94 -1.55
N SER A 68 -12.97 -8.90 -2.09
CA SER A 68 -13.10 -9.35 -3.47
C SER A 68 -12.87 -10.85 -3.56
N ASP A 69 -13.66 -11.61 -2.79
CA ASP A 69 -13.51 -13.05 -2.73
C ASP A 69 -13.87 -13.70 -4.07
N LYS A 70 -13.18 -14.78 -4.39
CA LYS A 70 -13.37 -15.52 -5.63
C LYS A 70 -13.65 -16.97 -5.35
N MET A 71 -14.45 -17.60 -6.22
CA MET A 71 -14.60 -19.03 -6.19
C MET A 71 -13.52 -19.66 -7.07
N VAL A 72 -12.77 -20.58 -6.49
CA VAL A 72 -11.72 -21.30 -7.22
C VAL A 72 -12.00 -22.80 -7.18
N VAL A 73 -11.62 -23.51 -8.23
CA VAL A 73 -11.76 -24.96 -8.34
C VAL A 73 -10.49 -25.58 -7.76
N ILE A 74 -10.67 -26.51 -6.81
CA ILE A 74 -9.55 -27.24 -6.21
C ILE A 74 -9.40 -28.61 -6.89
N GLY A 75 -8.34 -29.36 -6.49
CA GLY A 75 -7.96 -30.60 -7.16
C GLY A 75 -9.02 -31.68 -7.25
N SER A 76 -9.98 -31.70 -6.31
CA SER A 76 -11.08 -32.67 -6.32
C SER A 76 -12.24 -32.26 -7.24
N GLY A 77 -12.16 -31.11 -7.91
CA GLY A 77 -13.27 -30.56 -8.68
C GLY A 77 -14.24 -29.75 -7.83
N ALA A 78 -14.09 -29.76 -6.52
CA ALA A 78 -14.91 -28.95 -5.63
C ALA A 78 -14.50 -27.48 -5.74
N LYS A 79 -15.42 -26.59 -5.38
CA LYS A 79 -15.16 -25.14 -5.37
C LYS A 79 -14.91 -24.65 -3.96
N ARG A 80 -14.02 -23.69 -3.83
CA ARG A 80 -13.68 -23.09 -2.54
C ARG A 80 -13.59 -21.59 -2.71
N THR A 81 -14.01 -20.85 -1.69
CA THR A 81 -13.86 -19.40 -1.66
C THR A 81 -12.39 -19.05 -1.38
N GLN A 82 -11.84 -18.20 -2.22
CA GLN A 82 -10.50 -17.65 -2.01
C GLN A 82 -10.66 -16.19 -1.60
N ILE A 83 -10.19 -15.86 -0.41
CA ILE A 83 -10.24 -14.49 0.09
C ILE A 83 -9.26 -13.62 -0.68
N ASP A 84 -9.72 -12.44 -1.10
CA ASP A 84 -8.89 -11.46 -1.74
C ASP A 84 -9.45 -10.07 -1.42
N TYR A 85 -8.69 -9.05 -1.71
CA TYR A 85 -9.10 -7.66 -1.52
C TYR A 85 -8.70 -6.84 -2.73
N LYS A 86 -9.51 -5.83 -3.02
CA LYS A 86 -9.09 -4.73 -3.90
C LYS A 86 -8.58 -3.63 -3.00
N LEU A 87 -7.37 -3.19 -3.25
CA LEU A 87 -6.65 -2.25 -2.40
C LEU A 87 -6.41 -0.95 -3.14
N THR A 88 -6.56 0.17 -2.43
CA THR A 88 -6.12 1.45 -2.94
C THR A 88 -4.60 1.56 -2.82
N ARG A 89 -4.01 2.54 -3.48
CA ARG A 89 -2.58 2.84 -3.32
C ARG A 89 -2.23 3.09 -1.85
N TYR A 90 -3.06 3.83 -1.16
CA TYR A 90 -2.89 4.10 0.27
C TYR A 90 -2.84 2.80 1.08
N ALA A 91 -3.76 1.88 0.82
CA ALA A 91 -3.78 0.59 1.50
C ALA A 91 -2.49 -0.20 1.24
N CYS A 92 -2.01 -0.19 0.00
CA CYS A 92 -0.77 -0.87 -0.35
C CYS A 92 0.43 -0.31 0.41
N TYR A 93 0.48 1.01 0.56
CA TYR A 93 1.56 1.67 1.31
C TYR A 93 1.51 1.30 2.79
N LEU A 94 0.31 1.28 3.38
CA LEU A 94 0.16 0.87 4.78
C LEU A 94 0.56 -0.60 4.98
N ILE A 95 0.21 -1.46 4.04
CA ILE A 95 0.61 -2.87 4.10
C ILE A 95 2.13 -3.00 4.07
N ALA A 96 2.79 -2.28 3.17
CA ALA A 96 4.26 -2.32 3.11
C ALA A 96 4.89 -1.82 4.41
N GLN A 97 4.35 -0.75 4.99
CA GLN A 97 4.86 -0.19 6.25
C GLN A 97 4.70 -1.14 7.42
N ASN A 98 3.68 -1.98 7.40
CA ASN A 98 3.42 -2.97 8.46
C ASN A 98 4.03 -4.34 8.14
N GLY A 99 4.74 -4.45 7.04
CA GLY A 99 5.33 -5.70 6.61
C GLY A 99 6.61 -6.06 7.36
N ASP A 100 7.08 -7.28 7.10
CA ASP A 100 8.28 -7.81 7.73
C ASP A 100 9.51 -7.24 7.04
N SER A 101 10.21 -6.33 7.70
CA SER A 101 11.38 -5.65 7.14
C SER A 101 12.60 -6.56 6.99
N ARG A 102 12.54 -7.79 7.49
CA ARG A 102 13.58 -8.78 7.22
C ARG A 102 13.52 -9.25 5.76
N LYS A 103 12.36 -9.12 5.11
CA LYS A 103 12.24 -9.39 3.69
C LYS A 103 12.81 -8.22 2.91
N ARG A 104 13.76 -8.51 2.01
CA ARG A 104 14.47 -7.47 1.28
C ARG A 104 13.51 -6.56 0.50
N VAL A 105 12.53 -7.14 -0.20
CA VAL A 105 11.60 -6.34 -1.01
C VAL A 105 10.73 -5.45 -0.14
N VAL A 106 10.34 -5.92 1.05
CA VAL A 106 9.57 -5.10 2.00
C VAL A 106 10.41 -3.94 2.50
N ALA A 107 11.66 -4.21 2.90
CA ALA A 107 12.58 -3.17 3.36
C ALA A 107 12.81 -2.12 2.27
N LEU A 108 12.97 -2.55 1.01
CA LEU A 108 13.14 -1.63 -0.11
C LEU A 108 11.90 -0.77 -0.33
N ALA A 109 10.70 -1.36 -0.20
CA ALA A 109 9.45 -0.62 -0.33
C ALA A 109 9.32 0.43 0.78
N GLN A 110 9.64 0.06 2.02
CA GLN A 110 9.59 0.98 3.15
C GLN A 110 10.53 2.16 2.94
N THR A 111 11.75 1.87 2.50
CA THR A 111 12.75 2.90 2.23
C THR A 111 12.31 3.80 1.06
N TYR A 112 11.78 3.20 0.01
CA TYR A 112 11.28 3.95 -1.14
C TYR A 112 10.20 4.96 -0.71
N PHE A 113 9.24 4.50 0.08
CA PHE A 113 8.15 5.38 0.54
C PHE A 113 8.66 6.50 1.45
N ALA A 114 9.63 6.19 2.31
CA ALA A 114 10.24 7.22 3.17
C ALA A 114 10.93 8.29 2.34
N ILE A 115 11.66 7.88 1.31
CA ILE A 115 12.36 8.81 0.41
C ILE A 115 11.35 9.67 -0.36
N GLN A 116 10.30 9.06 -0.90
CA GLN A 116 9.29 9.80 -1.65
C GLN A 116 8.55 10.79 -0.76
N THR A 117 8.27 10.41 0.47
CA THR A 117 7.64 11.31 1.46
C THR A 117 8.54 12.52 1.70
N ARG A 118 9.84 12.29 1.90
CA ARG A 118 10.79 13.40 2.13
C ARG A 118 10.89 14.31 0.92
N LYS A 119 10.91 13.76 -0.28
CA LYS A 119 10.93 14.55 -1.52
C LYS A 119 9.69 15.44 -1.61
N GLN A 120 8.53 14.88 -1.26
CA GLN A 120 7.28 15.63 -1.27
C GLN A 120 7.33 16.79 -0.27
N GLU A 121 7.85 16.55 0.92
CA GLU A 121 8.00 17.59 1.94
C GLU A 121 8.88 18.72 1.46
N ILE A 122 9.99 18.37 0.82
CA ILE A 122 10.93 19.39 0.31
C ILE A 122 10.26 20.21 -0.80
N SER A 123 9.57 19.55 -1.73
CA SER A 123 8.88 20.24 -2.82
C SER A 123 7.83 21.20 -2.31
N GLU A 124 7.07 20.79 -1.30
CA GLU A 124 6.05 21.66 -0.71
C GLU A 124 6.66 22.85 0.00
N LYS A 125 7.81 22.65 0.67
CA LYS A 125 8.55 23.75 1.29
C LYS A 125 9.00 24.76 0.26
N GLU A 126 9.58 24.29 -0.84
CA GLU A 126 10.04 25.16 -1.92
C GLU A 126 8.89 25.94 -2.52
N TYR A 127 7.76 25.29 -2.72
CA TYR A 127 6.57 25.93 -3.22
C TYR A 127 6.08 27.00 -2.26
N CYS A 128 6.09 26.72 -0.98
CA CYS A 128 5.64 27.65 0.06
C CYS A 128 6.63 28.76 0.35
N LEU A 129 7.85 28.70 -0.24
CA LEU A 129 8.82 29.80 -0.13
C LEU A 129 8.35 31.06 -0.84
N LEU A 130 7.29 30.98 -1.62
CA LEU A 130 6.72 32.16 -2.26
C LEU A 130 6.25 33.20 -1.25
N THR A 131 5.83 32.73 -0.06
CA THR A 131 5.52 33.60 1.08
C THR A 131 6.02 32.93 2.36
N GLU A 132 6.67 33.69 3.22
CA GLU A 132 7.22 33.19 4.48
C GLU A 132 6.13 32.65 5.41
N GLU A 133 5.02 33.37 5.49
CA GLU A 133 3.94 32.96 6.38
C GLU A 133 3.28 31.67 5.94
N GLU A 134 3.03 31.54 4.64
CA GLU A 134 2.43 30.32 4.09
C GLU A 134 3.33 29.12 4.31
N LYS A 135 4.64 29.30 4.15
CA LYS A 135 5.63 28.27 4.40
C LYS A 135 5.57 27.75 5.83
N ARG A 136 5.58 28.67 6.79
CA ARG A 136 5.51 28.30 8.20
C ARG A 136 4.21 27.61 8.55
N TRP A 137 3.13 28.13 8.00
CA TRP A 137 1.80 27.60 8.23
C TRP A 137 1.66 26.15 7.72
N ASN A 138 2.10 25.89 6.50
CA ASN A 138 2.02 24.56 5.93
C ASN A 138 2.95 23.58 6.64
N TYR A 139 4.11 24.02 7.05
CA TYR A 139 5.06 23.18 7.77
C TYR A 139 4.51 22.77 9.14
N ALA A 140 3.99 23.71 9.89
CA ALA A 140 3.40 23.45 11.19
C ALA A 140 2.22 22.49 11.08
N ARG A 141 1.40 22.65 10.07
CA ARG A 141 0.22 21.83 9.87
C ARG A 141 0.55 20.36 9.64
N ARG A 142 1.68 20.08 9.02
CA ARG A 142 2.12 18.69 8.85
C ARG A 142 2.40 18.00 10.15
N PHE A 143 2.99 18.70 11.09
CA PHE A 143 3.32 18.11 12.38
C PHE A 143 2.12 18.00 13.30
N THR A 144 1.07 18.73 13.04
CA THR A 144 -0.13 18.68 13.89
C THR A 144 -1.15 17.66 13.43
N TYR A 145 -0.97 17.10 12.24
CA TYR A 145 -1.87 16.08 11.69
C TYR A 145 -1.38 14.65 11.95
N THR A 146 -0.67 14.44 12.97
CA THR A 146 -0.22 13.09 13.30
C THR A 146 -1.15 12.40 14.27
#